data_063f3cfdedd506b37010192986d7bcd9
#
_entry.id   063f3cfdedd506b37010192986d7bcd9
#
_cell.length_a   1.000
_cell.length_b   1.000
_cell.length_c   1.000
_cell.angle_alpha   90.00
_cell.angle_beta   90.00
_cell.angle_gamma   90.00
#
_symmetry.space_group_name_H-M   'P 1'
#
loop_
_entity.id
_entity.type
_entity.pdbx_description
1 polymer ?
#
loop_
_entity_poly.entity_id
_entity_poly.type
_entity_poly.pdbx_seq_one_letter_code
_entity_poly.pdbx_strand_id
1 'polypeptide(L)'
;LGIFQPADCSQAEIIFVVKSGAILPDEAVHSKKNMAFAAIHVANFMVQAVLRAEDEVRADGELLEKTVALVDGTAPLIHVVAANEAAWRAGIQLGMAQTQAQLCGVEIRRRSRGLEKAAHAALLDLGWSMSPRVEDHAEDTILADLAGLNSLFGAEENIAREFARRAAELNLRVRVAVSANLEVAVHAARGFAGITVIPEGEEARYLSGLPVQTLAPSAEALETLERWGIRTCAALGALPMLELSERLGQEGVRLQELARGAHARSLVLAEPPEILEEEMELDDAVEDLEPLAFVLGRLLDQVCARLATRALSAAAIRVRFDLGDAFEKEEQVRGKNPLTVATAAAKTYEKVLNLPVPMRDSKMLLKLLRLQLQADPPPGAIVKITLRADPARPRSTQHGLFVPNSPDPEKLELTVARLAKLVGGANIGSPELTDTHRPGEFRMNKFFAQPNETRARGKAGKKFASGGEAVARRPATGCRIFRPRLAARVELREGRPAKIFFRGLYGRVVTASGPWRISGDWWREDAWQQEEWDLEIAFEGGGASVPVDVPVNVPVNVPGNMHAIGPVPDAKVCARAGLYCVYYDGACRSWFVRGTYD
;
A
#
# COMPACT_ATOMS: atom_id res chain seq x y z
N LEU A 1 7.82 53.35 5.37
CA LEU A 1 6.55 52.91 6.00
C LEU A 1 5.84 51.99 5.06
N GLY A 2 6.08 50.70 5.14
CA GLY A 2 5.41 49.64 4.39
C GLY A 2 5.36 48.40 5.30
N ILE A 3 4.18 48.07 5.72
CA ILE A 3 3.82 46.96 6.60
C ILE A 3 4.00 45.67 5.83
N PHE A 4 4.95 44.82 6.23
CA PHE A 4 5.06 43.44 5.78
C PHE A 4 4.20 42.55 6.70
N GLN A 5 3.19 41.92 6.16
CA GLN A 5 2.51 40.79 6.77
C GLN A 5 3.35 39.53 6.55
N PRO A 6 3.46 38.62 7.55
CA PRO A 6 4.14 37.35 7.38
C PRO A 6 3.25 36.38 6.61
N ALA A 7 3.79 35.84 5.51
CA ALA A 7 3.18 34.76 4.77
C ALA A 7 3.33 33.43 5.50
N ASP A 8 2.26 32.65 5.44
CA ASP A 8 2.15 31.26 5.89
C ASP A 8 3.34 30.39 5.49
N CYS A 9 4.00 29.83 6.48
CA CYS A 9 5.03 28.80 6.34
C CYS A 9 4.42 27.41 6.65
N SER A 10 3.63 26.88 5.74
CA SER A 10 3.24 25.48 5.75
C SER A 10 3.82 24.82 4.51
N GLN A 11 4.94 24.16 4.68
CA GLN A 11 5.54 23.03 3.94
C GLN A 11 7.06 23.20 3.83
N ALA A 12 7.77 22.77 4.87
CA ALA A 12 9.21 22.52 4.78
C ALA A 12 9.42 21.02 4.51
N GLU A 13 9.60 20.66 3.23
CA GLU A 13 10.12 19.36 2.84
C GLU A 13 11.62 19.29 3.21
N ILE A 14 11.95 18.37 4.13
CA ILE A 14 13.33 18.10 4.52
C ILE A 14 13.94 17.12 3.52
N ILE A 15 14.79 17.62 2.62
CA ILE A 15 15.58 16.81 1.70
C ILE A 15 16.86 16.37 2.41
N PHE A 16 17.01 15.08 2.71
CA PHE A 16 18.29 14.50 3.11
C PHE A 16 19.21 14.34 1.89
N VAL A 17 20.17 15.24 1.74
CA VAL A 17 21.28 15.09 0.79
C VAL A 17 22.45 14.41 1.51
N VAL A 18 22.62 13.11 1.27
CA VAL A 18 23.85 12.41 1.66
C VAL A 18 24.92 12.71 0.61
N LYS A 19 25.84 13.64 0.90
CA LYS A 19 27.09 13.80 0.14
C LYS A 19 28.10 12.75 0.60
N SER A 20 28.48 11.86 -0.30
CA SER A 20 29.58 10.93 -0.11
C SER A 20 30.92 11.67 -0.18
N GLY A 21 31.79 11.39 0.80
CA GLY A 21 33.23 11.37 0.70
C GLY A 21 34.01 12.69 0.68
N ALA A 22 34.37 13.15 1.85
CA ALA A 22 35.67 13.82 2.03
C ALA A 22 36.18 13.50 3.45
N ILE A 23 37.31 12.81 3.52
CA ILE A 23 38.08 12.58 4.73
C ILE A 23 38.76 13.91 5.06
N LEU A 24 38.41 14.51 6.18
CA LEU A 24 39.12 15.62 6.78
C LEU A 24 39.77 15.18 8.09
N PRO A 25 40.95 15.71 8.44
CA PRO A 25 41.76 15.16 9.51
C PRO A 25 41.23 15.51 10.90
N ASP A 26 41.55 14.59 11.80
CA ASP A 26 41.34 14.57 13.23
C ASP A 26 41.93 15.82 13.89
N GLU A 27 41.12 16.79 14.28
CA GLU A 27 41.46 17.76 15.30
C GLU A 27 40.40 17.70 16.40
N ALA A 28 40.85 17.17 17.53
CA ALA A 28 40.09 16.99 18.75
C ALA A 28 39.68 18.35 19.34
N VAL A 29 38.46 18.77 19.03
CA VAL A 29 37.71 19.70 19.89
C VAL A 29 36.76 18.85 20.72
N HIS A 30 37.14 18.57 21.95
CA HIS A 30 36.26 17.99 22.98
C HIS A 30 35.20 19.04 23.38
N SER A 31 34.22 19.25 22.49
CA SER A 31 32.92 19.71 22.90
C SER A 31 32.26 18.50 23.58
N LYS A 32 31.95 18.59 24.88
CA LYS A 32 31.09 17.65 25.59
C LYS A 32 29.80 17.57 24.78
N LYS A 33 29.66 16.53 23.93
CA LYS A 33 28.40 16.21 23.27
C LYS A 33 27.46 15.87 24.39
N ASN A 34 26.51 16.74 24.69
CA ASN A 34 25.33 16.37 25.48
C ASN A 34 24.65 15.20 24.74
N MET A 35 24.91 13.99 25.19
CA MET A 35 24.17 12.81 24.70
C MET A 35 22.86 12.83 25.45
N ALA A 36 21.78 13.16 24.77
CA ALA A 36 20.44 13.07 25.30
C ALA A 36 19.69 11.95 24.56
N PHE A 37 18.85 11.24 25.29
CA PHE A 37 18.02 10.15 24.79
C PHE A 37 16.56 10.47 25.08
N ALA A 38 15.68 10.14 24.14
CA ALA A 38 14.25 10.17 24.36
C ALA A 38 13.72 8.75 24.56
N ALA A 39 12.94 8.55 25.61
CA ALA A 39 12.11 7.38 25.78
C ALA A 39 10.68 7.75 25.40
N ILE A 40 10.10 6.98 24.49
CA ILE A 40 8.73 7.15 24.00
C ILE A 40 7.92 5.92 24.48
N HIS A 41 6.99 6.16 25.37
CA HIS A 41 6.20 5.12 26.02
C HIS A 41 4.72 5.28 25.73
N VAL A 42 4.04 4.18 25.37
CA VAL A 42 2.60 4.12 25.15
C VAL A 42 1.91 3.54 26.38
N ALA A 43 1.31 4.38 27.17
CA ALA A 43 0.55 3.92 28.34
C ALA A 43 -0.68 3.10 27.92
N ASN A 44 -1.01 2.02 28.68
CA ASN A 44 -2.13 1.12 28.35
C ASN A 44 -2.02 0.59 26.89
N PHE A 45 -0.83 0.19 26.51
CA PHE A 45 -0.47 -0.16 25.13
C PHE A 45 -1.49 -1.10 24.46
N MET A 46 -1.86 -2.22 25.11
CA MET A 46 -2.80 -3.20 24.54
C MET A 46 -4.14 -2.54 24.16
N VAL A 47 -4.66 -1.62 25.04
CA VAL A 47 -5.92 -0.92 24.77
C VAL A 47 -5.75 0.06 23.61
N GLN A 48 -4.66 0.82 23.60
CA GLN A 48 -4.39 1.76 22.50
C GLN A 48 -4.19 1.03 21.17
N ALA A 49 -3.56 -0.14 21.16
CA ALA A 49 -3.37 -0.95 19.95
C ALA A 49 -4.69 -1.36 19.30
N VAL A 50 -5.69 -1.76 20.11
CA VAL A 50 -7.02 -2.10 19.60
C VAL A 50 -7.77 -0.83 19.15
N LEU A 51 -7.78 0.23 19.95
CA LEU A 51 -8.47 1.47 19.62
C LEU A 51 -7.86 2.18 18.40
N ARG A 52 -6.55 2.08 18.19
CA ARG A 52 -5.87 2.61 17.00
C ARG A 52 -6.51 2.11 15.69
N ALA A 53 -7.06 0.92 15.70
CA ALA A 53 -7.73 0.34 14.54
C ALA A 53 -9.17 0.82 14.37
N GLU A 54 -9.77 1.58 15.29
CA GLU A 54 -11.15 2.07 15.21
C GLU A 54 -11.20 3.48 14.58
N ASP A 55 -12.13 3.70 13.61
CA ASP A 55 -12.23 4.98 12.87
C ASP A 55 -12.69 6.17 13.72
N GLU A 56 -13.41 5.90 14.80
CA GLU A 56 -13.93 6.95 15.69
C GLU A 56 -12.82 7.75 16.39
N VAL A 57 -11.61 7.18 16.52
CA VAL A 57 -10.44 7.86 17.11
C VAL A 57 -10.02 9.10 16.31
N ARG A 58 -10.31 9.11 14.99
CA ARG A 58 -9.91 10.22 14.11
C ARG A 58 -10.78 11.47 14.26
N ALA A 59 -12.05 11.31 14.67
CA ALA A 59 -12.98 12.42 14.63
C ALA A 59 -12.83 13.38 15.83
N ASP A 60 -12.68 12.90 17.07
CA ASP A 60 -12.81 13.75 18.26
C ASP A 60 -11.79 13.52 19.39
N GLY A 61 -10.94 12.51 19.33
CA GLY A 61 -10.02 12.19 20.43
C GLY A 61 -10.71 11.65 21.69
N GLU A 62 -12.02 11.59 21.71
CA GLU A 62 -12.85 11.20 22.87
C GLU A 62 -12.84 9.70 23.17
N LEU A 63 -12.48 8.84 22.20
CA LEU A 63 -12.55 7.38 22.39
C LEU A 63 -11.62 6.86 23.47
N LEU A 64 -10.50 7.54 23.73
CA LEU A 64 -9.60 7.17 24.83
C LEU A 64 -10.13 7.60 26.22
N GLU A 65 -11.18 8.40 26.26
CA GLU A 65 -11.93 8.73 27.50
C GLU A 65 -13.04 7.71 27.78
N LYS A 66 -13.45 6.91 26.78
CA LYS A 66 -14.40 5.82 26.99
C LYS A 66 -13.79 4.78 27.92
N THR A 67 -14.62 4.18 28.75
CA THR A 67 -14.24 3.11 29.64
C THR A 67 -14.10 1.81 28.83
N VAL A 68 -12.87 1.37 28.57
CA VAL A 68 -12.59 0.19 27.72
C VAL A 68 -11.77 -0.84 28.50
N ALA A 69 -12.20 -2.11 28.44
CA ALA A 69 -11.47 -3.25 28.96
C ALA A 69 -11.25 -4.30 27.87
N LEU A 70 -10.07 -4.88 27.82
CA LEU A 70 -9.74 -5.99 26.93
C LEU A 70 -9.87 -7.31 27.65
N VAL A 71 -10.46 -8.27 26.97
CA VAL A 71 -10.59 -9.64 27.44
C VAL A 71 -9.84 -10.61 26.54
N ASP A 72 -9.33 -11.69 27.15
CA ASP A 72 -8.68 -12.79 26.45
C ASP A 72 -9.16 -14.12 27.03
N GLY A 73 -9.00 -15.20 26.26
CA GLY A 73 -9.38 -16.55 26.64
C GLY A 73 -10.50 -17.14 25.77
N THR A 74 -10.84 -18.39 26.06
CA THR A 74 -11.93 -19.13 25.42
C THR A 74 -13.06 -19.38 26.41
N ALA A 75 -14.30 -19.33 25.94
CA ALA A 75 -15.45 -19.62 26.79
C ALA A 75 -15.29 -21.01 27.45
N PRO A 76 -15.60 -21.14 28.78
CA PRO A 76 -16.16 -20.14 29.68
C PRO A 76 -15.13 -19.23 30.40
N LEU A 77 -13.84 -19.39 30.18
CA LEU A 77 -12.74 -18.76 30.92
C LEU A 77 -12.24 -17.45 30.24
N ILE A 78 -13.16 -16.57 29.90
CA ILE A 78 -12.81 -15.25 29.35
C ILE A 78 -12.65 -14.26 30.51
N HIS A 79 -11.48 -13.61 30.60
CA HIS A 79 -11.15 -12.69 31.68
C HIS A 79 -10.50 -11.40 31.17
N VAL A 80 -10.55 -10.35 31.98
CA VAL A 80 -9.94 -9.05 31.70
C VAL A 80 -8.41 -9.18 31.77
N VAL A 81 -7.73 -8.79 30.70
CA VAL A 81 -6.25 -8.80 30.59
C VAL A 81 -5.64 -7.41 30.58
N ALA A 82 -6.40 -6.39 30.17
CA ALA A 82 -5.98 -4.99 30.19
C ALA A 82 -7.21 -4.07 30.27
N ALA A 83 -7.02 -2.87 30.77
CA ALA A 83 -8.05 -1.85 30.80
C ALA A 83 -7.40 -0.46 30.74
N ASN A 84 -8.16 0.57 30.34
CA ASN A 84 -7.69 1.94 30.43
C ASN A 84 -7.94 2.52 31.84
N GLU A 85 -7.39 3.71 32.09
CA GLU A 85 -7.48 4.35 33.40
C GLU A 85 -8.94 4.66 33.81
N ALA A 86 -9.80 4.97 32.84
CA ALA A 86 -11.22 5.20 33.10
C ALA A 86 -11.92 3.91 33.57
N ALA A 87 -11.60 2.76 32.98
CA ALA A 87 -12.15 1.47 33.37
C ALA A 87 -11.62 1.01 34.75
N TRP A 88 -10.35 1.28 35.06
CA TRP A 88 -9.81 1.04 36.42
C TRP A 88 -10.56 1.84 37.47
N ARG A 89 -10.88 3.14 37.22
CA ARG A 89 -11.68 3.98 38.10
C ARG A 89 -13.13 3.48 38.23
N ALA A 90 -13.66 2.82 37.19
CA ALA A 90 -14.98 2.19 37.20
C ALA A 90 -15.03 0.85 37.96
N GLY A 91 -13.89 0.39 38.52
CA GLY A 91 -13.81 -0.79 39.37
C GLY A 91 -13.41 -2.06 38.64
N ILE A 92 -12.95 -1.99 37.39
CA ILE A 92 -12.42 -3.15 36.68
C ILE A 92 -11.10 -3.58 37.32
N GLN A 93 -10.86 -4.90 37.36
CA GLN A 93 -9.62 -5.50 37.87
C GLN A 93 -9.10 -6.54 36.88
N LEU A 94 -7.79 -6.73 36.84
CA LEU A 94 -7.15 -7.80 36.05
C LEU A 94 -7.66 -9.17 36.55
N GLY A 95 -7.92 -10.07 35.61
CA GLY A 95 -8.45 -11.41 35.93
C GLY A 95 -9.96 -11.44 36.20
N MET A 96 -10.67 -10.30 36.24
CA MET A 96 -12.11 -10.26 36.39
C MET A 96 -12.79 -10.97 35.21
N ALA A 97 -13.82 -11.78 35.48
CA ALA A 97 -14.58 -12.44 34.43
C ALA A 97 -15.30 -11.42 33.52
N GLN A 98 -15.41 -11.73 32.21
CA GLN A 98 -16.08 -10.87 31.25
C GLN A 98 -17.50 -10.45 31.70
N THR A 99 -18.27 -11.39 32.24
CA THR A 99 -19.62 -11.13 32.71
C THR A 99 -19.68 -10.13 33.88
N GLN A 100 -18.69 -10.16 34.76
CA GLN A 100 -18.57 -9.18 35.83
C GLN A 100 -18.16 -7.80 35.33
N ALA A 101 -17.21 -7.76 34.36
CA ALA A 101 -16.81 -6.51 33.76
C ALA A 101 -17.95 -5.83 32.99
N GLN A 102 -18.82 -6.58 32.32
CA GLN A 102 -20.02 -6.07 31.66
C GLN A 102 -20.99 -5.34 32.64
N LEU A 103 -21.10 -5.82 33.88
CA LEU A 103 -21.94 -5.21 34.88
C LEU A 103 -21.44 -3.82 35.35
N CYS A 104 -20.16 -3.54 35.16
CA CYS A 104 -19.55 -2.24 35.44
C CYS A 104 -19.83 -1.17 34.38
N GLY A 105 -20.57 -1.49 33.29
CA GLY A 105 -20.89 -0.53 32.22
C GLY A 105 -19.70 -0.18 31.33
N VAL A 106 -18.72 -1.06 31.21
CA VAL A 106 -17.48 -0.85 30.44
C VAL A 106 -17.61 -1.47 29.06
N GLU A 107 -17.10 -0.81 28.04
CA GLU A 107 -16.97 -1.39 26.71
C GLU A 107 -15.94 -2.50 26.70
N ILE A 108 -16.34 -3.69 26.27
CA ILE A 108 -15.44 -4.85 26.20
C ILE A 108 -15.00 -5.08 24.76
N ARG A 109 -13.68 -5.24 24.58
CA ARG A 109 -13.06 -5.62 23.31
C ARG A 109 -12.22 -6.88 23.51
N ARG A 110 -12.05 -7.66 22.47
CA ARG A 110 -11.10 -8.79 22.48
C ARG A 110 -9.67 -8.30 22.27
N ARG A 111 -8.73 -8.92 22.97
CA ARG A 111 -7.32 -8.72 22.73
C ARG A 111 -6.95 -9.20 21.33
N SER A 112 -6.13 -8.47 20.62
CA SER A 112 -5.57 -8.86 19.31
C SER A 112 -4.07 -8.65 19.29
N ARG A 113 -3.34 -9.77 19.26
CA ARG A 113 -1.87 -9.73 19.17
C ARG A 113 -1.38 -9.17 17.83
N GLY A 114 -2.16 -9.30 16.75
CA GLY A 114 -1.86 -8.69 15.47
C GLY A 114 -1.85 -7.17 15.57
N LEU A 115 -2.89 -6.59 16.20
CA LEU A 115 -2.97 -5.14 16.42
C LEU A 115 -1.88 -4.62 17.36
N GLU A 116 -1.48 -5.41 18.37
CA GLU A 116 -0.35 -5.08 19.27
C GLU A 116 0.96 -4.99 18.45
N LYS A 117 1.25 -6.00 17.61
CA LYS A 117 2.43 -5.99 16.74
C LYS A 117 2.42 -4.81 15.76
N ALA A 118 1.27 -4.51 15.17
CA ALA A 118 1.11 -3.38 14.25
C ALA A 118 1.33 -2.04 14.96
N ALA A 119 0.81 -1.87 16.19
CA ALA A 119 1.03 -0.67 16.99
C ALA A 119 2.50 -0.51 17.41
N HIS A 120 3.15 -1.61 17.82
CA HIS A 120 4.57 -1.63 18.14
C HIS A 120 5.46 -1.27 16.93
N ALA A 121 5.15 -1.85 15.76
CA ALA A 121 5.86 -1.52 14.53
C ALA A 121 5.68 -0.04 14.14
N ALA A 122 4.48 0.54 14.34
CA ALA A 122 4.25 1.96 14.12
C ALA A 122 5.04 2.85 15.11
N LEU A 123 5.19 2.40 16.37
CA LEU A 123 6.00 3.08 17.37
C LEU A 123 7.48 3.09 16.98
N LEU A 124 8.01 1.98 16.46
CA LEU A 124 9.37 1.90 15.92
C LEU A 124 9.56 2.82 14.69
N ASP A 125 8.58 2.83 13.76
CA ASP A 125 8.61 3.74 12.60
C ASP A 125 8.65 5.21 13.03
N LEU A 126 7.95 5.57 14.09
CA LEU A 126 8.03 6.89 14.73
C LEU A 126 9.47 7.21 15.17
N GLY A 127 10.13 6.27 15.87
CA GLY A 127 11.52 6.43 16.29
C GLY A 127 12.45 6.72 15.11
N TRP A 128 12.39 5.86 14.07
CA TRP A 128 13.24 6.03 12.88
C TRP A 128 12.89 7.25 12.02
N SER A 129 11.72 7.81 12.15
CA SER A 129 11.37 9.05 11.47
C SER A 129 12.12 10.28 12.01
N MET A 130 12.62 10.19 13.24
CA MET A 130 13.31 11.27 13.94
C MET A 130 14.80 10.98 14.08
N SER A 131 15.18 9.76 14.45
CA SER A 131 16.55 9.37 14.72
C SER A 131 16.94 8.09 13.97
N PRO A 132 18.14 8.00 13.39
CA PRO A 132 18.63 6.74 12.80
C PRO A 132 19.04 5.71 13.87
N ARG A 133 19.16 6.12 15.12
CA ARG A 133 19.62 5.30 16.25
C ARG A 133 18.46 5.08 17.24
N VAL A 134 17.74 4.00 17.04
CA VAL A 134 16.57 3.62 17.83
C VAL A 134 16.81 2.25 18.46
N GLU A 135 16.37 2.09 19.70
CA GLU A 135 16.33 0.81 20.41
C GLU A 135 14.88 0.37 20.57
N ASP A 136 14.63 -0.90 20.27
CA ASP A 136 13.41 -1.61 20.61
C ASP A 136 13.53 -2.12 22.07
N HIS A 137 13.02 -1.32 23.02
CA HIS A 137 13.20 -1.58 24.45
C HIS A 137 12.14 -2.55 24.99
N ALA A 138 10.89 -2.34 24.62
CA ALA A 138 9.75 -3.16 25.00
C ALA A 138 8.58 -2.93 24.02
N GLU A 139 7.59 -3.80 24.01
CA GLU A 139 6.42 -3.69 23.13
C GLU A 139 5.73 -2.30 23.18
N ASP A 140 5.78 -1.64 24.33
CA ASP A 140 5.17 -0.36 24.63
C ASP A 140 6.15 0.83 24.67
N THR A 141 7.46 0.58 24.53
CA THR A 141 8.50 1.60 24.79
C THR A 141 9.65 1.47 23.81
N ILE A 142 10.01 2.57 23.17
CA ILE A 142 11.22 2.70 22.34
C ILE A 142 12.13 3.80 22.89
N LEU A 143 13.43 3.70 22.54
CA LEU A 143 14.42 4.70 22.85
C LEU A 143 15.02 5.27 21.57
N ALA A 144 15.28 6.56 21.54
CA ALA A 144 15.90 7.26 20.42
C ALA A 144 17.08 8.12 20.90
N ASP A 145 18.20 8.05 20.19
CA ASP A 145 19.34 8.97 20.41
C ASP A 145 19.03 10.32 19.75
N LEU A 146 19.11 11.38 20.53
CA LEU A 146 18.82 12.75 20.07
C LEU A 146 20.03 13.49 19.50
N ALA A 147 21.20 12.84 19.40
CA ALA A 147 22.42 13.47 18.90
C ALA A 147 22.23 14.10 17.51
N GLY A 148 22.42 15.40 17.42
CA GLY A 148 22.29 16.18 16.19
C GLY A 148 20.88 16.70 15.90
N LEU A 149 19.82 16.24 16.59
CA LEU A 149 18.46 16.72 16.36
C LEU A 149 18.25 18.16 16.85
N ASN A 150 19.03 18.62 17.81
CA ASN A 150 18.95 20.00 18.32
C ASN A 150 19.20 21.04 17.22
N SER A 151 19.99 20.71 16.19
CA SER A 151 20.21 21.61 15.05
C SER A 151 19.00 21.76 14.14
N LEU A 152 18.07 20.76 14.15
CA LEU A 152 16.87 20.73 13.30
C LEU A 152 15.62 21.21 14.05
N PHE A 153 15.47 20.81 15.31
CA PHE A 153 14.25 21.02 16.08
C PHE A 153 14.45 21.99 17.27
N GLY A 154 15.69 22.39 17.56
CA GLY A 154 16.00 23.26 18.70
C GLY A 154 16.06 22.51 20.03
N ALA A 155 15.46 23.07 21.07
CA ALA A 155 15.52 22.53 22.44
C ALA A 155 14.88 21.12 22.54
N GLU A 156 15.34 20.33 23.50
CA GLU A 156 14.89 18.96 23.77
C GLU A 156 13.36 18.85 23.98
N GLU A 157 12.76 19.89 24.57
CA GLU A 157 11.30 19.94 24.70
C GLU A 157 10.57 20.00 23.35
N ASN A 158 11.15 20.69 22.35
CA ASN A 158 10.55 20.77 21.02
C ASN A 158 10.67 19.42 20.29
N ILE A 159 11.80 18.73 20.46
CA ILE A 159 11.99 17.37 19.95
C ILE A 159 10.96 16.43 20.57
N ALA A 160 10.74 16.51 21.88
CA ALA A 160 9.76 15.69 22.58
C ALA A 160 8.31 15.99 22.12
N ARG A 161 7.97 17.28 21.89
CA ARG A 161 6.66 17.67 21.32
C ARG A 161 6.48 17.12 19.89
N GLU A 162 7.54 17.13 19.09
CA GLU A 162 7.47 16.60 17.73
C GLU A 162 7.25 15.08 17.72
N PHE A 163 7.90 14.32 18.63
CA PHE A 163 7.57 12.90 18.83
C PHE A 163 6.10 12.71 19.18
N ALA A 164 5.58 13.46 20.13
CA ALA A 164 4.18 13.37 20.54
C ALA A 164 3.20 13.72 19.40
N ARG A 165 3.51 14.76 18.62
CA ARG A 165 2.73 15.16 17.44
C ARG A 165 2.68 14.07 16.37
N ARG A 166 3.83 13.50 16.01
CA ARG A 166 3.91 12.41 15.02
C ARG A 166 3.25 11.13 15.52
N ALA A 167 3.35 10.83 16.83
CA ALA A 167 2.64 9.71 17.43
C ALA A 167 1.11 9.85 17.28
N ALA A 168 0.59 11.07 17.45
CA ALA A 168 -0.83 11.35 17.26
C ALA A 168 -1.27 11.12 15.80
N GLU A 169 -0.42 11.39 14.81
CA GLU A 169 -0.69 11.08 13.39
C GLU A 169 -0.78 9.56 13.13
N LEU A 170 -0.14 8.75 13.99
CA LEU A 170 -0.21 7.28 14.00
C LEU A 170 -1.36 6.76 14.90
N ASN A 171 -2.22 7.62 15.42
CA ASN A 171 -3.26 7.32 16.41
C ASN A 171 -2.72 6.68 17.70
N LEU A 172 -1.53 7.13 18.15
CA LEU A 172 -0.92 6.71 19.41
C LEU A 172 -0.76 7.91 20.35
N ARG A 173 -1.19 7.77 21.59
CA ARG A 173 -0.90 8.73 22.66
C ARG A 173 0.32 8.26 23.44
N VAL A 174 1.38 9.04 23.36
CA VAL A 174 2.66 8.69 23.99
C VAL A 174 2.99 9.60 25.15
N ARG A 175 3.79 9.08 26.07
CA ARG A 175 4.53 9.83 27.07
C ARG A 175 5.97 9.89 26.61
N VAL A 176 6.57 11.06 26.62
CA VAL A 176 7.94 11.25 26.15
C VAL A 176 8.79 11.80 27.27
N ALA A 177 9.87 11.12 27.60
CA ALA A 177 10.84 11.63 28.56
C ALA A 177 12.23 11.74 27.91
N VAL A 178 12.92 12.84 28.18
CA VAL A 178 14.27 13.11 27.68
C VAL A 178 15.23 13.21 28.86
N SER A 179 16.36 12.48 28.77
CA SER A 179 17.43 12.52 29.77
C SER A 179 18.77 12.16 29.15
N ALA A 180 19.86 12.55 29.78
CA ALA A 180 21.20 12.10 29.44
C ALA A 180 21.43 10.60 29.72
N ASN A 181 20.60 9.99 30.58
CA ASN A 181 20.65 8.58 30.92
C ASN A 181 19.44 7.84 30.35
N LEU A 182 19.69 6.73 29.61
CA LEU A 182 18.66 5.90 28.97
C LEU A 182 17.63 5.36 29.95
N GLU A 183 18.08 4.77 31.06
CA GLU A 183 17.19 4.16 32.05
C GLU A 183 16.32 5.19 32.76
N VAL A 184 16.90 6.36 33.05
CA VAL A 184 16.15 7.49 33.62
C VAL A 184 15.04 7.94 32.68
N ALA A 185 15.34 8.05 31.38
CA ALA A 185 14.33 8.40 30.38
C ALA A 185 13.19 7.35 30.35
N VAL A 186 13.51 6.05 30.36
CA VAL A 186 12.50 4.97 30.39
C VAL A 186 11.59 5.09 31.60
N HIS A 187 12.19 5.18 32.80
CA HIS A 187 11.40 5.23 34.04
C HIS A 187 10.58 6.52 34.16
N ALA A 188 11.11 7.62 33.69
CA ALA A 188 10.39 8.88 33.63
C ALA A 188 9.19 8.84 32.64
N ALA A 189 9.38 8.23 31.45
CA ALA A 189 8.29 8.09 30.48
C ALA A 189 7.16 7.19 31.00
N ARG A 190 7.49 6.14 31.78
CA ARG A 190 6.53 5.28 32.44
C ARG A 190 5.82 5.96 33.62
N GLY A 191 6.56 6.77 34.39
CA GLY A 191 6.06 7.36 35.63
C GLY A 191 5.34 8.68 35.46
N PHE A 192 5.74 9.53 34.52
CA PHE A 192 5.16 10.86 34.32
C PHE A 192 4.21 10.88 33.13
N ALA A 193 3.19 11.71 33.22
CA ALA A 193 2.26 11.98 32.11
C ALA A 193 2.82 13.08 31.18
N GLY A 194 2.54 12.95 29.88
CA GLY A 194 2.89 13.97 28.89
C GLY A 194 4.39 13.99 28.54
N ILE A 195 4.98 15.18 28.56
CA ILE A 195 6.38 15.41 28.18
C ILE A 195 7.19 15.80 29.41
N THR A 196 8.33 15.13 29.61
CA THR A 196 9.23 15.39 30.74
C THR A 196 10.66 15.52 30.20
N VAL A 197 11.33 16.61 30.50
CA VAL A 197 12.75 16.81 30.20
C VAL A 197 13.51 16.89 31.52
N ILE A 198 14.48 16.00 31.69
CA ILE A 198 15.29 15.89 32.91
C ILE A 198 16.67 16.42 32.62
N PRO A 199 17.07 17.56 33.24
CA PRO A 199 18.42 18.12 33.11
C PRO A 199 19.48 17.17 33.67
N GLU A 200 20.67 17.17 33.07
CA GLU A 200 21.82 16.41 33.53
C GLU A 200 22.18 16.76 34.98
N GLY A 201 22.29 15.72 35.83
CA GLY A 201 22.56 15.83 37.25
C GLY A 201 21.33 15.98 38.15
N GLU A 202 20.10 16.07 37.59
CA GLU A 202 18.85 16.16 38.34
C GLU A 202 18.07 14.80 38.35
N GLU A 203 18.64 13.75 37.80
CA GLU A 203 18.00 12.46 37.56
C GLU A 203 17.36 11.88 38.84
N ALA A 204 18.16 11.78 39.91
CA ALA A 204 17.71 11.25 41.20
C ALA A 204 16.55 12.07 41.79
N ARG A 205 16.57 13.37 41.62
CA ARG A 205 15.51 14.28 42.11
C ARG A 205 14.21 14.04 41.39
N TYR A 206 14.26 13.95 40.04
CA TYR A 206 13.04 13.70 39.25
C TYR A 206 12.44 12.32 39.56
N LEU A 207 13.28 11.27 39.62
CA LEU A 207 12.79 9.91 39.93
C LEU A 207 12.29 9.75 41.36
N SER A 208 12.72 10.59 42.30
CA SER A 208 12.47 10.43 43.74
C SER A 208 11.01 10.16 44.13
N GLY A 209 10.08 10.86 43.49
CA GLY A 209 8.64 10.73 43.76
C GLY A 209 7.95 9.54 43.07
N LEU A 210 8.64 8.86 42.14
CA LEU A 210 8.04 7.77 41.41
C LEU A 210 7.87 6.52 42.27
N PRO A 211 6.79 5.73 42.09
CA PRO A 211 6.62 4.47 42.77
C PRO A 211 7.66 3.44 42.29
N VAL A 212 8.12 2.57 43.18
CA VAL A 212 9.14 1.55 42.90
C VAL A 212 8.72 0.59 41.77
N GLN A 213 7.41 0.43 41.53
CA GLN A 213 6.86 -0.38 40.46
C GLN A 213 7.31 0.12 39.06
N THR A 214 7.60 1.42 38.90
CA THR A 214 8.10 1.99 37.62
C THR A 214 9.47 1.46 37.23
N LEU A 215 10.26 0.97 38.21
CA LEU A 215 11.56 0.33 38.00
C LEU A 215 11.44 -1.12 37.49
N ALA A 216 10.24 -1.65 37.39
CA ALA A 216 9.92 -3.04 36.98
C ALA A 216 10.70 -4.09 37.81
N PRO A 217 10.59 -4.07 39.16
CA PRO A 217 11.18 -5.12 40.02
C PRO A 217 10.51 -6.48 39.74
N SER A 218 11.22 -7.56 40.07
CA SER A 218 10.61 -8.89 40.11
C SER A 218 9.47 -8.94 41.14
N ALA A 219 8.54 -9.88 40.98
CA ALA A 219 7.41 -10.04 41.92
C ALA A 219 7.89 -10.25 43.38
N GLU A 220 8.96 -11.03 43.57
CA GLU A 220 9.57 -11.28 44.86
C GLU A 220 10.21 -10.03 45.48
N ALA A 221 10.94 -9.26 44.65
CA ALA A 221 11.53 -8.01 45.08
C ALA A 221 10.46 -6.98 45.45
N LEU A 222 9.41 -6.86 44.65
CA LEU A 222 8.30 -5.97 44.91
C LEU A 222 7.59 -6.30 46.24
N GLU A 223 7.21 -7.57 46.45
CA GLU A 223 6.60 -8.02 47.69
C GLU A 223 7.48 -7.75 48.91
N THR A 224 8.80 -7.91 48.75
CA THR A 224 9.75 -7.64 49.82
C THR A 224 9.82 -6.14 50.13
N LEU A 225 9.91 -5.30 49.12
CA LEU A 225 9.91 -3.83 49.26
C LEU A 225 8.60 -3.34 49.88
N GLU A 226 7.45 -3.88 49.50
CA GLU A 226 6.15 -3.54 50.08
C GLU A 226 6.08 -3.94 51.56
N ARG A 227 6.59 -5.11 51.96
CA ARG A 227 6.68 -5.53 53.35
C ARG A 227 7.56 -4.59 54.18
N TRP A 228 8.61 -4.02 53.59
CA TRP A 228 9.46 -3.00 54.24
C TRP A 228 8.86 -1.60 54.22
N GLY A 229 7.71 -1.40 53.58
CA GLY A 229 7.07 -0.08 53.41
C GLY A 229 7.79 0.82 52.42
N ILE A 230 8.68 0.28 51.59
CA ILE A 230 9.39 1.04 50.54
C ILE A 230 8.51 1.14 49.31
N ARG A 231 7.95 2.31 49.08
CA ARG A 231 6.98 2.55 47.99
C ARG A 231 7.51 3.51 46.92
N THR A 232 8.53 4.29 47.21
CA THR A 232 9.07 5.33 46.31
C THR A 232 10.53 5.09 45.98
N CYS A 233 10.97 5.58 44.81
CA CYS A 233 12.38 5.55 44.41
C CYS A 233 13.28 6.27 45.42
N ALA A 234 12.83 7.38 46.04
CA ALA A 234 13.57 8.07 47.09
C ALA A 234 13.86 7.16 48.29
N ALA A 235 12.82 6.46 48.76
CA ALA A 235 12.95 5.56 49.91
C ALA A 235 13.92 4.37 49.60
N LEU A 236 13.82 3.79 48.39
CA LEU A 236 14.73 2.74 47.92
C LEU A 236 16.17 3.27 47.76
N GLY A 237 16.33 4.45 47.15
CA GLY A 237 17.62 5.09 46.97
C GLY A 237 18.34 5.43 48.27
N ALA A 238 17.62 5.65 49.37
CA ALA A 238 18.19 6.00 50.68
C ALA A 238 18.69 4.77 51.49
N LEU A 239 18.32 3.53 51.08
CA LEU A 239 18.74 2.32 51.80
C LEU A 239 20.26 2.11 51.73
N PRO A 240 20.88 1.51 52.76
CA PRO A 240 22.27 1.06 52.70
C PRO A 240 22.44 -0.05 51.66
N MET A 241 23.41 0.12 50.74
CA MET A 241 23.59 -0.81 49.60
C MET A 241 23.95 -2.22 50.07
N LEU A 242 24.76 -2.36 51.14
CA LEU A 242 25.19 -3.66 51.66
C LEU A 242 24.00 -4.48 52.16
N GLU A 243 23.15 -3.88 52.98
CA GLU A 243 21.96 -4.54 53.54
C GLU A 243 20.96 -4.91 52.44
N LEU A 244 20.84 -4.07 51.42
CA LEU A 244 19.98 -4.30 50.26
C LEU A 244 20.51 -5.48 49.42
N SER A 245 21.83 -5.54 49.22
CA SER A 245 22.50 -6.62 48.50
C SER A 245 22.37 -7.98 49.25
N GLU A 246 22.47 -7.98 50.59
CA GLU A 246 22.31 -9.17 51.39
C GLU A 246 20.90 -9.77 51.31
N ARG A 247 19.86 -8.93 51.12
CA ARG A 247 18.46 -9.33 51.12
C ARG A 247 17.88 -9.60 49.75
N LEU A 248 18.18 -8.75 48.76
CA LEU A 248 17.65 -8.83 47.41
C LEU A 248 18.72 -9.17 46.35
N GLY A 249 19.96 -9.45 46.79
CA GLY A 249 21.05 -9.79 45.89
C GLY A 249 21.38 -8.69 44.91
N GLN A 250 21.83 -9.07 43.72
CA GLN A 250 22.18 -8.13 42.63
C GLN A 250 21.00 -7.33 42.10
N GLU A 251 19.78 -7.88 42.18
CA GLU A 251 18.57 -7.17 41.79
C GLU A 251 18.34 -5.94 42.66
N GLY A 252 18.52 -6.08 43.98
CA GLY A 252 18.38 -4.95 44.89
C GLY A 252 19.38 -3.83 44.60
N VAL A 253 20.64 -4.18 44.32
CA VAL A 253 21.67 -3.19 43.93
C VAL A 253 21.28 -2.46 42.64
N ARG A 254 20.87 -3.24 41.62
CA ARG A 254 20.41 -2.68 40.35
C ARG A 254 19.20 -1.72 40.52
N LEU A 255 18.21 -2.13 41.29
CA LEU A 255 17.02 -1.31 41.56
C LEU A 255 17.39 -0.02 42.27
N GLN A 256 18.37 -0.06 43.19
CA GLN A 256 18.84 1.14 43.87
C GLN A 256 19.60 2.08 42.94
N GLU A 257 20.47 1.54 42.07
CA GLU A 257 21.17 2.32 41.05
C GLU A 257 20.17 2.99 40.09
N LEU A 258 19.15 2.25 39.67
CA LEU A 258 18.04 2.81 38.84
C LEU A 258 17.31 3.94 39.58
N ALA A 259 16.96 3.73 40.85
CA ALA A 259 16.26 4.74 41.66
C ALA A 259 17.09 6.02 41.86
N ARG A 260 18.43 5.90 41.89
CA ARG A 260 19.37 7.02 41.97
C ARG A 260 19.71 7.64 40.59
N GLY A 261 19.24 7.03 39.47
CA GLY A 261 19.62 7.47 38.12
C GLY A 261 21.09 7.20 37.79
N ALA A 262 21.76 6.32 38.54
CA ALA A 262 23.20 6.03 38.40
C ALA A 262 23.47 4.84 37.46
N HIS A 263 22.46 4.00 37.18
CA HIS A 263 22.61 2.87 36.28
C HIS A 263 22.76 3.35 34.84
N ALA A 264 23.87 3.02 34.18
CA ALA A 264 24.15 3.42 32.81
C ALA A 264 24.40 2.20 31.92
N ARG A 265 23.85 2.22 30.72
CA ARG A 265 24.08 1.23 29.67
C ARG A 265 24.17 1.88 28.30
N SER A 266 24.62 1.15 27.31
CA SER A 266 24.64 1.58 25.93
C SER A 266 23.31 1.31 25.23
N LEU A 267 22.96 2.11 24.25
CA LEU A 267 21.81 1.92 23.38
C LEU A 267 22.02 0.68 22.50
N VAL A 268 21.03 -0.20 22.46
CA VAL A 268 21.00 -1.41 21.60
C VAL A 268 20.21 -1.09 20.35
N LEU A 269 20.90 -1.00 19.19
CA LEU A 269 20.25 -0.56 17.95
C LEU A 269 19.32 -1.64 17.38
N ALA A 270 18.11 -1.23 17.06
CA ALA A 270 17.15 -2.02 16.29
C ALA A 270 17.35 -1.79 14.78
N GLU A 271 17.14 -2.85 14.00
CA GLU A 271 17.18 -2.76 12.54
C GLU A 271 15.79 -2.42 11.99
N PRO A 272 15.68 -1.40 11.10
CA PRO A 272 14.40 -1.05 10.51
C PRO A 272 13.89 -2.17 9.57
N PRO A 273 12.61 -2.56 9.63
CA PRO A 273 12.07 -3.58 8.76
C PRO A 273 12.05 -3.09 7.30
N GLU A 274 12.35 -4.00 6.36
CA GLU A 274 12.29 -3.73 4.93
C GLU A 274 10.86 -3.65 4.40
N ILE A 275 9.92 -4.32 5.06
CA ILE A 275 8.52 -4.45 4.65
C ILE A 275 7.61 -3.85 5.73
N LEU A 276 6.65 -3.04 5.28
CA LEU A 276 5.60 -2.50 6.14
C LEU A 276 4.36 -3.38 6.02
N GLU A 277 3.96 -3.99 7.13
CA GLU A 277 2.86 -4.94 7.19
C GLU A 277 1.86 -4.53 8.27
N GLU A 278 0.57 -4.64 7.96
CA GLU A 278 -0.55 -4.53 8.89
C GLU A 278 -1.46 -5.74 8.72
N GLU A 279 -1.96 -6.29 9.81
CA GLU A 279 -2.86 -7.43 9.76
C GLU A 279 -4.10 -7.21 10.63
N MET A 280 -5.20 -7.83 10.25
CA MET A 280 -6.45 -7.80 11.00
C MET A 280 -7.14 -9.16 10.92
N GLU A 281 -7.46 -9.73 12.08
CA GLU A 281 -8.34 -10.88 12.20
C GLU A 281 -9.78 -10.37 12.32
N LEU A 282 -10.70 -11.03 11.65
CA LEU A 282 -12.12 -10.68 11.64
C LEU A 282 -12.87 -11.57 12.63
N ASP A 283 -13.73 -10.96 13.45
CA ASP A 283 -14.54 -11.70 14.43
C ASP A 283 -15.53 -12.63 13.72
N ASP A 284 -16.10 -12.17 12.60
CA ASP A 284 -16.96 -12.95 11.71
C ASP A 284 -16.34 -13.03 10.32
N ALA A 285 -16.48 -14.19 9.67
CA ALA A 285 -16.01 -14.40 8.31
C ALA A 285 -16.78 -13.52 7.31
N VAL A 286 -16.08 -12.80 6.45
CA VAL A 286 -16.63 -11.84 5.49
C VAL A 286 -16.53 -12.39 4.07
N GLU A 287 -17.66 -12.43 3.35
CA GLU A 287 -17.75 -12.82 1.94
C GLU A 287 -17.97 -11.62 1.02
N ASP A 288 -18.66 -10.60 1.51
CA ASP A 288 -19.05 -9.43 0.74
C ASP A 288 -17.91 -8.41 0.58
N LEU A 289 -17.83 -7.81 -0.62
CA LEU A 289 -16.80 -6.81 -0.94
C LEU A 289 -17.01 -5.46 -0.24
N GLU A 290 -18.21 -5.11 0.22
CA GLU A 290 -18.45 -3.82 0.88
C GLU A 290 -17.87 -3.77 2.29
N PRO A 291 -18.18 -4.72 3.21
CA PRO A 291 -17.51 -4.80 4.50
C PRO A 291 -16.00 -4.97 4.37
N LEU A 292 -15.55 -5.80 3.40
CA LEU A 292 -14.14 -5.98 3.10
C LEU A 292 -13.45 -4.67 2.71
N ALA A 293 -14.10 -3.83 1.90
CA ALA A 293 -13.54 -2.53 1.51
C ALA A 293 -13.36 -1.57 2.68
N PHE A 294 -14.20 -1.65 3.70
CA PHE A 294 -14.08 -0.87 4.92
C PHE A 294 -12.81 -1.29 5.70
N VAL A 295 -12.63 -2.59 5.92
CA VAL A 295 -11.44 -3.12 6.60
C VAL A 295 -10.16 -2.81 5.83
N LEU A 296 -10.15 -3.02 4.51
CA LEU A 296 -9.01 -2.68 3.65
C LEU A 296 -8.70 -1.18 3.68
N GLY A 297 -9.70 -0.33 3.74
CA GLY A 297 -9.53 1.12 3.88
C GLY A 297 -8.74 1.47 5.15
N ARG A 298 -9.10 0.86 6.27
CA ARG A 298 -8.42 1.06 7.57
C ARG A 298 -6.96 0.58 7.54
N LEU A 299 -6.72 -0.63 7.03
CA LEU A 299 -5.35 -1.17 6.89
C LEU A 299 -4.50 -0.29 5.96
N LEU A 300 -5.06 0.18 4.85
CA LEU A 300 -4.37 1.10 3.94
C LEU A 300 -4.04 2.44 4.61
N ASP A 301 -4.96 2.99 5.39
CA ASP A 301 -4.73 4.23 6.13
C ASP A 301 -3.56 4.07 7.12
N GLN A 302 -3.52 2.96 7.86
CA GLN A 302 -2.43 2.66 8.81
C GLN A 302 -1.09 2.50 8.10
N VAL A 303 -1.04 1.70 7.03
CA VAL A 303 0.20 1.51 6.25
C VAL A 303 0.65 2.83 5.62
N CYS A 304 -0.27 3.63 5.06
CA CYS A 304 0.07 4.93 4.47
C CYS A 304 0.57 5.94 5.51
N ALA A 305 0.01 5.93 6.73
CA ALA A 305 0.51 6.74 7.83
C ALA A 305 1.94 6.36 8.22
N ARG A 306 2.25 5.06 8.30
CA ARG A 306 3.61 4.56 8.56
C ARG A 306 4.59 4.93 7.44
N LEU A 307 4.17 4.78 6.17
CA LEU A 307 4.96 5.23 5.02
C LEU A 307 5.24 6.74 5.08
N ALA A 308 4.21 7.55 5.42
CA ALA A 308 4.35 8.99 5.56
C ALA A 308 5.35 9.36 6.66
N THR A 309 5.28 8.71 7.81
CA THR A 309 6.19 8.91 8.96
C THR A 309 7.65 8.67 8.55
N ARG A 310 7.91 7.68 7.69
CA ARG A 310 9.26 7.38 7.15
C ARG A 310 9.61 8.16 5.88
N ALA A 311 8.79 9.13 5.45
CA ALA A 311 8.93 9.86 4.18
C ALA A 311 9.03 8.94 2.95
N LEU A 312 8.32 7.79 2.97
CA LEU A 312 8.27 6.79 1.92
C LEU A 312 6.90 6.77 1.23
N SER A 313 6.82 6.09 0.11
CA SER A 313 5.59 5.78 -0.64
C SER A 313 5.57 4.30 -0.98
N ALA A 314 4.42 3.73 -1.30
CA ALA A 314 4.30 2.35 -1.74
C ALA A 314 4.62 2.22 -3.23
N ALA A 315 5.48 1.29 -3.61
CA ALA A 315 5.71 0.86 -5.00
C ALA A 315 4.75 -0.27 -5.39
N ALA A 316 4.38 -1.12 -4.43
CA ALA A 316 3.37 -2.16 -4.59
C ALA A 316 2.63 -2.38 -3.27
N ILE A 317 1.38 -2.82 -3.38
CA ILE A 317 0.57 -3.28 -2.25
C ILE A 317 0.24 -4.75 -2.49
N ARG A 318 0.54 -5.59 -1.50
CA ARG A 318 0.20 -7.02 -1.48
C ARG A 318 -0.87 -7.24 -0.43
N VAL A 319 -1.95 -7.88 -0.80
CA VAL A 319 -3.01 -8.25 0.14
C VAL A 319 -3.16 -9.75 0.13
N ARG A 320 -3.00 -10.35 1.31
CA ARG A 320 -3.26 -11.78 1.55
C ARG A 320 -4.52 -11.91 2.38
N PHE A 321 -5.39 -12.77 1.90
CA PHE A 321 -6.62 -13.18 2.58
C PHE A 321 -6.47 -14.62 3.04
N ASP A 322 -6.63 -14.87 4.32
CA ASP A 322 -6.75 -16.21 4.85
C ASP A 322 -8.24 -16.57 4.87
N LEU A 323 -8.59 -17.66 4.20
CA LEU A 323 -9.97 -18.08 3.97
C LEU A 323 -10.38 -19.09 5.04
N GLY A 324 -11.54 -18.88 5.64
CA GLY A 324 -12.16 -19.84 6.56
C GLY A 324 -12.76 -21.01 5.81
N ASP A 325 -12.71 -22.21 6.40
CA ASP A 325 -13.39 -23.36 5.85
C ASP A 325 -14.91 -23.21 6.02
N ALA A 326 -15.57 -22.86 4.92
CA ALA A 326 -17.05 -22.81 4.88
C ALA A 326 -17.72 -24.18 5.14
N PHE A 327 -16.94 -25.24 5.18
CA PHE A 327 -17.44 -26.63 5.30
C PHE A 327 -17.61 -27.14 6.73
N GLU A 328 -17.04 -26.50 7.75
CA GLU A 328 -17.20 -27.01 9.14
C GLU A 328 -18.61 -26.78 9.73
N LYS A 329 -19.41 -25.84 9.19
CA LYS A 329 -20.77 -25.59 9.69
C LYS A 329 -21.81 -26.62 9.21
N GLU A 330 -21.58 -27.30 8.10
CA GLU A 330 -22.51 -28.36 7.62
C GLU A 330 -22.19 -29.76 8.16
N GLU A 331 -20.95 -30.06 8.56
CA GLU A 331 -20.58 -31.38 9.10
C GLU A 331 -20.88 -31.56 10.60
N GLN A 332 -20.99 -30.51 11.38
CA GLN A 332 -21.42 -30.59 12.79
C GLN A 332 -22.89 -31.01 12.94
N VAL A 333 -23.68 -31.01 11.87
CA VAL A 333 -25.09 -31.51 11.87
C VAL A 333 -25.18 -32.99 11.49
N ARG A 334 -24.13 -33.59 10.94
CA ARG A 334 -24.10 -35.04 10.60
C ARG A 334 -22.98 -35.75 11.38
N GLY A 335 -23.25 -36.08 12.64
CA GLY A 335 -22.36 -36.84 13.50
C GLY A 335 -21.64 -38.01 12.83
N LYS A 336 -20.30 -37.88 12.68
CA LYS A 336 -19.39 -39.03 12.49
C LYS A 336 -17.98 -38.68 12.97
N ASN A 337 -17.58 -39.44 13.98
CA ASN A 337 -16.23 -39.75 14.51
C ASN A 337 -15.13 -38.66 14.66
N PRO A 338 -14.64 -38.43 15.90
CA PRO A 338 -13.59 -37.47 16.20
C PRO A 338 -12.19 -38.14 16.22
N LEU A 339 -11.63 -38.55 15.09
CA LEU A 339 -10.27 -39.14 15.05
C LEU A 339 -9.56 -38.94 13.69
N THR A 340 -9.69 -37.76 13.08
CA THR A 340 -8.75 -37.30 12.06
C THR A 340 -8.63 -35.79 12.19
N VAL A 341 -7.65 -35.35 12.97
CA VAL A 341 -7.13 -33.98 12.90
C VAL A 341 -6.37 -33.89 11.57
N ALA A 342 -7.10 -33.66 10.48
CA ALA A 342 -6.53 -33.16 9.25
C ALA A 342 -6.18 -31.70 9.52
N THR A 343 -4.90 -31.40 9.60
CA THR A 343 -4.36 -30.04 9.49
C THR A 343 -4.80 -29.51 8.14
N ALA A 344 -5.96 -28.84 8.09
CA ALA A 344 -6.44 -28.13 6.92
C ALA A 344 -5.41 -27.03 6.61
N ALA A 345 -4.70 -27.17 5.49
CA ALA A 345 -3.84 -26.13 4.98
C ALA A 345 -4.75 -24.91 4.73
N ALA A 346 -4.58 -23.86 5.52
CA ALA A 346 -5.34 -22.62 5.36
C ALA A 346 -5.22 -22.16 3.91
N LYS A 347 -6.34 -22.13 3.18
CA LYS A 347 -6.36 -21.65 1.80
C LYS A 347 -6.12 -20.16 1.85
N THR A 348 -5.01 -19.74 1.31
CA THR A 348 -4.65 -18.33 1.21
C THR A 348 -4.93 -17.84 -0.22
N TYR A 349 -5.46 -16.63 -0.33
CA TYR A 349 -5.65 -15.93 -1.60
C TYR A 349 -4.86 -14.63 -1.56
N GLU A 350 -3.99 -14.41 -2.54
CA GLU A 350 -3.11 -13.24 -2.58
C GLU A 350 -3.36 -12.40 -3.83
N LYS A 351 -3.37 -11.08 -3.64
CA LYS A 351 -3.42 -10.07 -4.71
C LYS A 351 -2.27 -9.10 -4.58
N VAL A 352 -1.66 -8.79 -5.73
CA VAL A 352 -0.58 -7.81 -5.82
C VAL A 352 -1.02 -6.65 -6.71
N LEU A 353 -1.06 -5.46 -6.14
CA LEU A 353 -1.27 -4.21 -6.85
C LEU A 353 0.08 -3.54 -7.08
N ASN A 354 0.65 -3.71 -8.27
CA ASN A 354 1.86 -3.00 -8.67
C ASN A 354 1.53 -1.58 -9.11
N LEU A 355 2.20 -0.60 -8.53
CA LEU A 355 1.97 0.81 -8.80
C LEU A 355 3.05 1.32 -9.79
N PRO A 356 2.66 1.95 -10.90
CA PRO A 356 3.63 2.47 -11.88
C PRO A 356 4.40 3.68 -11.33
N VAL A 357 3.79 4.38 -10.37
CA VAL A 357 4.42 5.48 -9.63
C VAL A 357 4.22 5.21 -8.14
N PRO A 358 5.27 5.31 -7.32
CA PRO A 358 5.12 5.19 -5.88
C PRO A 358 4.13 6.22 -5.33
N MET A 359 3.09 5.76 -4.62
CA MET A 359 2.05 6.63 -4.06
C MET A 359 1.71 6.24 -2.62
N ARG A 360 1.05 7.15 -1.88
CA ARG A 360 0.61 6.95 -0.49
C ARG A 360 -0.81 7.46 -0.22
N ASP A 361 -1.58 7.76 -1.27
CA ASP A 361 -2.99 8.11 -1.11
C ASP A 361 -3.82 6.85 -0.87
N SER A 362 -4.20 6.61 0.38
CA SER A 362 -4.97 5.44 0.81
C SER A 362 -6.32 5.32 0.08
N LYS A 363 -6.98 6.45 -0.21
CA LYS A 363 -8.26 6.47 -0.92
C LYS A 363 -8.10 6.02 -2.37
N MET A 364 -6.99 6.43 -3.01
CA MET A 364 -6.66 6.02 -4.36
C MET A 364 -6.29 4.54 -4.42
N LEU A 365 -5.44 4.09 -3.49
CA LEU A 365 -5.06 2.68 -3.36
C LEU A 365 -6.28 1.78 -3.13
N LEU A 366 -7.21 2.19 -2.26
CA LEU A 366 -8.45 1.46 -2.03
C LEU A 366 -9.31 1.34 -3.30
N LYS A 367 -9.42 2.43 -4.08
CA LYS A 367 -10.16 2.41 -5.35
C LYS A 367 -9.55 1.43 -6.35
N LEU A 368 -8.22 1.42 -6.48
CA LEU A 368 -7.51 0.51 -7.38
C LEU A 368 -7.66 -0.95 -6.92
N LEU A 369 -7.51 -1.20 -5.62
CA LEU A 369 -7.66 -2.53 -5.04
C LEU A 369 -9.09 -3.06 -5.19
N ARG A 370 -10.11 -2.22 -4.95
CA ARG A 370 -11.52 -2.59 -5.19
C ARG A 370 -11.78 -2.97 -6.65
N LEU A 371 -11.20 -2.27 -7.61
CA LEU A 371 -11.34 -2.61 -9.03
C LEU A 371 -10.72 -3.98 -9.35
N GLN A 372 -9.57 -4.31 -8.74
CA GLN A 372 -8.96 -5.62 -8.89
C GLN A 372 -9.79 -6.74 -8.27
N LEU A 373 -10.26 -6.55 -7.02
CA LEU A 373 -11.07 -7.54 -6.31
C LEU A 373 -12.44 -7.75 -6.95
N GLN A 374 -13.02 -6.73 -7.60
CA GLN A 374 -14.25 -6.89 -8.38
C GLN A 374 -14.04 -7.68 -9.68
N ALA A 375 -12.85 -7.62 -10.27
CA ALA A 375 -12.52 -8.38 -11.49
C ALA A 375 -12.21 -9.85 -11.17
N ASP A 376 -11.63 -10.11 -10.00
CA ASP A 376 -11.22 -11.44 -9.55
C ASP A 376 -11.39 -11.48 -8.02
N PRO A 377 -12.59 -11.87 -7.54
CA PRO A 377 -12.93 -11.89 -6.12
C PRO A 377 -12.28 -13.08 -5.40
N PRO A 378 -12.05 -12.97 -4.07
CA PRO A 378 -11.63 -14.09 -3.25
C PRO A 378 -12.61 -15.26 -3.35
N PRO A 379 -12.15 -16.51 -3.39
CA PRO A 379 -13.00 -17.69 -3.64
C PRO A 379 -13.77 -18.20 -2.40
N GLY A 380 -13.70 -17.53 -1.26
CA GLY A 380 -14.37 -17.97 -0.02
C GLY A 380 -14.42 -16.90 1.04
N ALA A 381 -15.03 -17.23 2.18
CA ALA A 381 -15.17 -16.36 3.34
C ALA A 381 -13.80 -16.02 3.96
N ILE A 382 -13.54 -14.75 4.22
CA ILE A 382 -12.27 -14.22 4.71
C ILE A 382 -12.33 -14.13 6.22
N VAL A 383 -11.33 -14.69 6.90
CA VAL A 383 -11.20 -14.65 8.37
C VAL A 383 -10.04 -13.77 8.83
N LYS A 384 -9.02 -13.56 7.98
CA LYS A 384 -7.89 -12.70 8.29
C LYS A 384 -7.39 -12.00 7.03
N ILE A 385 -6.96 -10.75 7.19
CA ILE A 385 -6.40 -9.93 6.12
C ILE A 385 -5.02 -9.48 6.55
N THR A 386 -4.03 -9.67 5.68
CA THR A 386 -2.67 -9.15 5.83
C THR A 386 -2.37 -8.23 4.65
N LEU A 387 -2.02 -6.99 4.92
CA LEU A 387 -1.68 -5.98 3.93
C LEU A 387 -0.21 -5.59 4.07
N ARG A 388 0.57 -5.75 3.00
CA ARG A 388 1.98 -5.40 2.92
C ARG A 388 2.20 -4.31 1.89
N ALA A 389 3.03 -3.33 2.21
CA ALA A 389 3.51 -2.35 1.26
C ALA A 389 5.01 -2.54 1.00
N ASP A 390 5.39 -2.53 -0.27
CA ASP A 390 6.79 -2.48 -0.68
C ASP A 390 7.20 -0.99 -0.71
N PRO A 391 8.07 -0.53 0.22
CA PRO A 391 8.38 0.88 0.34
C PRO A 391 9.31 1.36 -0.78
N ALA A 392 9.08 2.57 -1.27
CA ALA A 392 9.95 3.24 -2.22
C ALA A 392 10.07 4.73 -1.89
N ARG A 393 11.10 5.38 -2.38
CA ARG A 393 11.22 6.84 -2.25
C ARG A 393 10.14 7.53 -3.08
N PRO A 394 9.46 8.55 -2.54
CA PRO A 394 8.51 9.33 -3.32
C PRO A 394 9.23 10.00 -4.50
N ARG A 395 8.61 10.01 -5.66
CA ARG A 395 9.12 10.77 -6.79
C ARG A 395 8.63 12.21 -6.67
N SER A 396 9.52 13.13 -6.39
CA SER A 396 9.23 14.56 -6.56
C SER A 396 9.35 14.89 -8.05
N THR A 397 8.25 15.22 -8.71
CA THR A 397 8.26 15.78 -10.05
C THR A 397 8.29 17.30 -9.95
N GLN A 398 9.41 17.91 -10.28
CA GLN A 398 9.48 19.34 -10.43
C GLN A 398 8.80 19.72 -11.76
N HIS A 399 7.62 20.31 -11.68
CA HIS A 399 6.97 20.85 -12.86
C HIS A 399 7.73 22.10 -13.32
N GLY A 400 8.12 22.12 -14.61
CA GLY A 400 8.71 23.32 -15.20
C GLY A 400 7.66 24.45 -15.23
N LEU A 401 8.05 25.65 -14.83
CA LEU A 401 7.18 26.83 -14.76
C LEU A 401 6.44 27.16 -16.06
N PHE A 402 6.94 26.71 -17.20
CA PHE A 402 6.44 27.00 -18.56
C PHE A 402 5.95 25.75 -19.31
N VAL A 403 5.86 24.61 -18.64
CA VAL A 403 5.38 23.36 -19.27
C VAL A 403 3.92 23.14 -18.84
N PRO A 404 2.98 22.85 -19.79
CA PRO A 404 1.62 22.51 -19.41
C PRO A 404 1.62 21.38 -18.38
N ASN A 405 0.79 21.50 -17.34
CA ASN A 405 0.69 20.49 -16.30
C ASN A 405 0.41 19.12 -16.93
N SER A 406 1.35 18.20 -16.78
CA SER A 406 1.09 16.79 -17.09
C SER A 406 -0.04 16.29 -16.21
N PRO A 407 -0.90 15.39 -16.70
CA PRO A 407 -1.89 14.76 -15.85
C PRO A 407 -1.22 14.16 -14.62
N ASP A 408 -1.83 14.36 -13.46
CA ASP A 408 -1.39 13.75 -12.21
C ASP A 408 -1.25 12.23 -12.41
N PRO A 409 -0.07 11.64 -12.20
CA PRO A 409 0.16 10.22 -12.47
C PRO A 409 -0.80 9.30 -11.72
N GLU A 410 -1.21 9.67 -10.51
CA GLU A 410 -2.15 8.89 -9.69
C GLU A 410 -3.56 8.88 -10.30
N LYS A 411 -4.04 10.04 -10.75
CA LYS A 411 -5.34 10.15 -11.44
C LYS A 411 -5.34 9.44 -12.77
N LEU A 412 -4.22 9.47 -13.48
CA LEU A 412 -4.06 8.79 -14.75
C LEU A 412 -4.14 7.27 -14.57
N GLU A 413 -3.46 6.71 -13.55
CA GLU A 413 -3.51 5.28 -13.25
C GLU A 413 -4.94 4.81 -12.92
N LEU A 414 -5.68 5.57 -12.12
CA LEU A 414 -7.08 5.25 -11.86
C LEU A 414 -7.92 5.24 -13.14
N THR A 415 -7.66 6.19 -14.05
CA THR A 415 -8.37 6.26 -15.34
C THR A 415 -8.04 5.04 -16.20
N VAL A 416 -6.77 4.66 -16.28
CA VAL A 416 -6.31 3.46 -17.00
C VAL A 416 -6.93 2.20 -16.40
N ALA A 417 -6.96 2.06 -15.07
CA ALA A 417 -7.58 0.92 -14.40
C ALA A 417 -9.11 0.82 -14.68
N ARG A 418 -9.82 1.94 -14.69
CA ARG A 418 -11.24 1.99 -15.06
C ARG A 418 -11.49 1.59 -16.51
N LEU A 419 -10.66 2.08 -17.42
CA LEU A 419 -10.74 1.71 -18.83
C LEU A 419 -10.43 0.22 -19.03
N ALA A 420 -9.44 -0.31 -18.31
CA ALA A 420 -9.08 -1.74 -18.35
C ALA A 420 -10.25 -2.64 -17.93
N LYS A 421 -11.07 -2.19 -16.99
CA LYS A 421 -12.30 -2.91 -16.60
C LYS A 421 -13.35 -2.90 -17.72
N LEU A 422 -13.45 -1.83 -18.51
CA LEU A 422 -14.44 -1.70 -19.58
C LEU A 422 -14.07 -2.48 -20.85
N VAL A 423 -12.80 -2.44 -21.25
CA VAL A 423 -12.36 -2.99 -22.55
C VAL A 423 -11.40 -4.17 -22.43
N GLY A 424 -11.08 -4.60 -21.20
CA GLY A 424 -10.12 -5.66 -20.91
C GLY A 424 -8.68 -5.15 -20.81
N GLY A 425 -7.93 -5.66 -19.84
CA GLY A 425 -6.56 -5.20 -19.56
C GLY A 425 -5.56 -5.39 -20.71
N ALA A 426 -5.78 -6.40 -21.56
CA ALA A 426 -4.95 -6.67 -22.75
C ALA A 426 -5.15 -5.64 -23.87
N ASN A 427 -6.24 -4.88 -23.83
CA ASN A 427 -6.60 -3.92 -24.87
C ASN A 427 -6.20 -2.48 -24.51
N ILE A 428 -5.58 -2.28 -23.35
CA ILE A 428 -5.11 -0.96 -22.89
C ILE A 428 -3.63 -1.01 -22.63
N GLY A 429 -2.93 -0.05 -23.21
CA GLY A 429 -1.49 0.05 -23.03
C GLY A 429 -0.86 1.03 -24.00
N SER A 430 0.44 1.00 -24.04
CA SER A 430 1.25 1.66 -25.06
C SER A 430 1.54 0.69 -26.17
N PRO A 431 1.10 0.94 -27.42
CA PRO A 431 1.44 0.07 -28.54
C PRO A 431 2.93 0.17 -28.85
N GLU A 432 3.56 -0.97 -28.97
CA GLU A 432 4.96 -1.12 -29.39
C GLU A 432 5.02 -1.90 -30.71
N LEU A 433 5.82 -1.41 -31.63
CA LEU A 433 6.05 -2.13 -32.88
C LEU A 433 6.82 -3.42 -32.59
N THR A 434 6.32 -4.51 -33.15
CA THR A 434 7.02 -5.79 -33.12
C THR A 434 8.01 -5.86 -34.29
N ASP A 435 9.06 -6.67 -34.13
CA ASP A 435 10.06 -6.91 -35.19
C ASP A 435 9.50 -7.89 -36.24
N THR A 436 8.51 -7.41 -36.98
CA THR A 436 7.88 -8.13 -38.09
C THR A 436 7.36 -7.16 -39.14
N HIS A 437 7.32 -7.59 -40.40
CA HIS A 437 6.68 -6.85 -41.50
C HIS A 437 5.18 -7.17 -41.65
N ARG A 438 4.62 -7.98 -40.76
CA ARG A 438 3.19 -8.34 -40.81
C ARG A 438 2.33 -7.09 -40.64
N PRO A 439 1.47 -6.78 -41.61
CA PRO A 439 0.68 -5.55 -41.57
C PRO A 439 -0.24 -5.47 -40.35
N GLY A 440 -0.10 -4.38 -39.60
CA GLY A 440 -0.96 -4.11 -38.44
C GLY A 440 -0.57 -4.85 -37.16
N GLU A 441 0.58 -5.55 -37.14
CA GLU A 441 1.08 -6.22 -35.95
C GLU A 441 1.72 -5.21 -34.99
N PHE A 442 1.35 -5.32 -33.73
CA PHE A 442 1.92 -4.54 -32.62
C PHE A 442 1.67 -5.29 -31.32
N ARG A 443 2.45 -5.01 -30.31
CA ARG A 443 2.26 -5.53 -28.95
C ARG A 443 1.73 -4.40 -28.08
N MET A 444 0.72 -4.71 -27.26
CA MET A 444 0.28 -3.79 -26.22
C MET A 444 1.11 -4.03 -24.96
N ASN A 445 1.97 -3.07 -24.61
CA ASN A 445 2.68 -3.07 -23.36
C ASN A 445 1.88 -2.30 -22.30
N LYS A 446 2.10 -2.63 -21.03
CA LYS A 446 1.47 -1.92 -19.93
C LYS A 446 1.77 -0.42 -20.06
N PHE A 447 0.73 0.41 -19.96
CA PHE A 447 0.90 1.87 -19.99
C PHE A 447 1.62 2.31 -18.71
N PHE A 448 2.74 3.02 -18.88
CA PHE A 448 3.43 3.71 -17.80
C PHE A 448 3.47 5.19 -18.14
N ALA A 449 2.93 6.04 -17.27
CA ALA A 449 3.14 7.47 -17.37
C ALA A 449 4.63 7.76 -17.14
N GLN A 450 5.40 7.86 -18.20
CA GLN A 450 6.78 8.33 -18.07
C GLN A 450 6.72 9.81 -17.66
N PRO A 451 7.44 10.22 -16.59
CA PRO A 451 7.70 11.63 -16.41
C PRO A 451 8.40 12.11 -17.67
N ASN A 452 7.96 13.25 -18.22
CA ASN A 452 8.66 13.90 -19.32
C ASN A 452 10.11 14.18 -18.89
N GLU A 453 10.97 13.19 -19.06
CA GLU A 453 12.38 13.47 -19.19
C GLU A 453 12.47 14.36 -20.41
N THR A 454 12.72 15.64 -20.17
CA THR A 454 13.16 16.56 -21.20
C THR A 454 14.09 15.78 -22.11
N ARG A 455 13.60 15.44 -23.30
CA ARG A 455 14.46 14.90 -24.35
C ARG A 455 15.70 15.78 -24.34
N ALA A 456 16.76 15.30 -23.75
CA ALA A 456 18.06 15.90 -23.87
C ALA A 456 18.20 16.13 -25.38
N ARG A 457 18.30 17.38 -25.77
CA ARG A 457 18.55 17.80 -27.13
C ARG A 457 19.77 17.04 -27.62
N GLY A 458 19.54 15.83 -28.11
CA GLY A 458 20.50 15.10 -28.90
C GLY A 458 20.81 15.98 -30.10
N LYS A 459 22.01 16.52 -30.13
CA LYS A 459 22.63 17.09 -31.30
C LYS A 459 22.45 16.13 -32.47
N ALA A 460 21.57 16.43 -33.37
CA ALA A 460 21.60 16.04 -34.77
C ALA A 460 20.32 16.50 -35.48
N GLY A 461 20.03 17.79 -35.38
CA GLY A 461 19.22 18.43 -36.40
C GLY A 461 20.08 18.61 -37.63
N LYS A 462 20.22 17.62 -38.51
CA LYS A 462 20.50 17.90 -39.90
C LYS A 462 19.32 18.75 -40.39
N LYS A 463 19.56 20.03 -40.54
CA LYS A 463 18.72 20.93 -41.32
C LYS A 463 18.57 20.30 -42.71
N PHE A 464 17.44 19.65 -42.98
CA PHE A 464 17.02 19.47 -44.33
C PHE A 464 16.74 20.86 -44.86
N ALA A 465 17.60 21.34 -45.77
CA ALA A 465 17.42 22.58 -46.50
C ALA A 465 16.05 22.52 -47.22
N SER A 466 15.17 23.41 -46.85
CA SER A 466 13.95 23.69 -47.57
C SER A 466 14.33 24.49 -48.84
N GLY A 467 14.68 23.77 -49.86
CA GLY A 467 14.85 24.27 -51.19
C GLY A 467 14.23 23.25 -52.14
N GLY A 468 12.95 23.29 -52.30
CA GLY A 468 12.19 22.49 -53.22
C GLY A 468 10.80 23.06 -53.35
N GLU A 469 10.47 23.46 -54.57
CA GLU A 469 9.15 23.96 -55.01
C GLU A 469 8.01 23.20 -54.33
N ALA A 470 6.98 23.92 -53.94
CA ALA A 470 5.73 23.39 -53.42
C ALA A 470 5.08 22.48 -54.47
N VAL A 471 5.51 21.23 -54.53
CA VAL A 471 4.75 20.18 -55.19
C VAL A 471 3.43 20.09 -54.46
N ALA A 472 2.37 20.45 -55.15
CA ALA A 472 1.00 20.33 -54.66
C ALA A 472 0.84 18.91 -54.04
N ARG A 473 0.76 18.83 -52.70
CA ARG A 473 0.53 17.55 -51.99
C ARG A 473 -0.81 17.03 -52.51
N ARG A 474 -0.76 15.97 -53.33
CA ARG A 474 -1.97 15.21 -53.64
C ARG A 474 -2.56 14.76 -52.31
N PRO A 475 -3.87 14.89 -52.09
CA PRO A 475 -4.51 14.40 -50.88
C PRO A 475 -4.17 12.93 -50.75
N ALA A 476 -3.50 12.57 -49.66
CA ALA A 476 -3.22 11.18 -49.35
C ALA A 476 -4.55 10.54 -48.93
N THR A 477 -4.98 9.51 -49.65
CA THR A 477 -6.15 8.72 -49.30
C THR A 477 -5.87 7.98 -47.97
N GLY A 478 -6.63 8.29 -46.93
CA GLY A 478 -6.53 7.64 -45.65
C GLY A 478 -7.20 6.26 -45.68
N CYS A 479 -6.61 5.25 -45.06
CA CYS A 479 -7.24 3.95 -44.85
C CYS A 479 -7.64 3.81 -43.38
N ARG A 480 -8.94 3.67 -43.13
CA ARG A 480 -9.49 3.37 -41.79
C ARG A 480 -9.47 1.88 -41.57
N ILE A 481 -8.56 1.41 -40.71
CA ILE A 481 -8.37 -0.01 -40.41
C ILE A 481 -9.41 -0.49 -39.40
N PHE A 482 -10.06 -1.63 -39.68
CA PHE A 482 -10.98 -2.32 -38.76
C PHE A 482 -10.20 -3.15 -37.75
N ARG A 483 -10.53 -3.00 -36.47
CA ARG A 483 -9.98 -3.79 -35.38
C ARG A 483 -11.13 -4.25 -34.46
N PRO A 484 -11.33 -5.57 -34.33
CA PRO A 484 -10.67 -6.67 -35.03
C PRO A 484 -10.96 -6.67 -36.54
N ARG A 485 -10.10 -7.36 -37.31
CA ARG A 485 -10.33 -7.57 -38.75
C ARG A 485 -11.69 -8.24 -38.98
N LEU A 486 -12.40 -7.88 -40.04
CA LEU A 486 -13.70 -8.40 -40.31
C LEU A 486 -13.61 -9.64 -41.20
N ALA A 487 -14.18 -10.75 -40.76
CA ALA A 487 -14.27 -11.94 -41.60
C ALA A 487 -15.15 -11.66 -42.84
N ALA A 488 -14.73 -12.09 -43.98
CA ALA A 488 -15.43 -11.92 -45.24
C ALA A 488 -15.53 -13.23 -46.00
N ARG A 489 -16.55 -13.35 -46.82
CA ARG A 489 -16.70 -14.42 -47.83
C ARG A 489 -16.60 -13.76 -49.20
N VAL A 490 -15.69 -14.23 -50.05
CA VAL A 490 -15.42 -13.65 -51.37
C VAL A 490 -15.68 -14.71 -52.44
N GLU A 491 -16.52 -14.41 -53.44
CA GLU A 491 -16.68 -15.21 -54.64
C GLU A 491 -15.69 -14.75 -55.69
N LEU A 492 -14.89 -15.68 -56.20
CA LEU A 492 -13.92 -15.41 -57.25
C LEU A 492 -14.52 -15.75 -58.63
N ARG A 493 -14.22 -14.92 -59.64
CA ARG A 493 -14.52 -15.21 -61.04
C ARG A 493 -13.22 -15.00 -61.82
N GLU A 494 -12.76 -16.02 -62.50
CA GLU A 494 -11.49 -15.98 -63.25
C GLU A 494 -10.30 -15.58 -62.35
N GLY A 495 -10.27 -16.03 -61.08
CA GLY A 495 -9.23 -15.75 -60.11
C GLY A 495 -9.26 -14.34 -59.51
N ARG A 496 -10.31 -13.54 -59.77
CA ARG A 496 -10.49 -12.18 -59.23
C ARG A 496 -11.73 -12.10 -58.36
N PRO A 497 -11.74 -11.27 -57.28
CA PRO A 497 -12.91 -11.01 -56.47
C PRO A 497 -14.06 -10.43 -57.32
N ALA A 498 -15.22 -11.09 -57.29
CA ALA A 498 -16.42 -10.66 -58.04
C ALA A 498 -17.56 -10.21 -57.12
N LYS A 499 -17.67 -10.89 -55.95
CA LYS A 499 -18.68 -10.54 -54.96
C LYS A 499 -18.06 -10.72 -53.56
N ILE A 500 -18.55 -9.97 -52.60
CA ILE A 500 -18.10 -10.00 -51.23
C ILE A 500 -19.28 -9.94 -50.25
N PHE A 501 -19.17 -10.68 -49.18
CA PHE A 501 -20.09 -10.64 -48.05
C PHE A 501 -19.35 -10.48 -46.74
N PHE A 502 -19.69 -9.46 -45.94
CA PHE A 502 -19.15 -9.23 -44.59
C PHE A 502 -20.12 -8.39 -43.77
N ARG A 503 -20.20 -8.62 -42.47
CA ARG A 503 -21.12 -7.92 -41.53
C ARG A 503 -22.57 -7.84 -41.99
N GLY A 504 -23.12 -8.86 -42.62
CA GLY A 504 -24.49 -8.83 -43.14
C GLY A 504 -24.66 -8.00 -44.44
N LEU A 505 -23.59 -7.44 -44.96
CA LEU A 505 -23.60 -6.67 -46.21
C LEU A 505 -23.16 -7.55 -47.36
N TYR A 506 -23.93 -7.53 -48.45
CA TYR A 506 -23.62 -8.20 -49.71
C TYR A 506 -23.32 -7.14 -50.77
N GLY A 507 -22.18 -7.27 -51.46
CA GLY A 507 -21.78 -6.31 -52.47
C GLY A 507 -21.15 -6.96 -53.70
N ARG A 508 -21.38 -6.32 -54.85
CA ARG A 508 -20.75 -6.66 -56.12
C ARG A 508 -19.47 -5.83 -56.25
N VAL A 509 -18.36 -6.45 -56.62
CA VAL A 509 -17.10 -5.78 -56.89
C VAL A 509 -17.20 -5.09 -58.28
N VAL A 510 -17.04 -3.78 -58.31
CA VAL A 510 -17.04 -2.95 -59.50
C VAL A 510 -15.65 -2.92 -60.13
N THR A 511 -14.65 -2.65 -59.29
CA THR A 511 -13.25 -2.58 -59.67
C THR A 511 -12.42 -3.37 -58.67
N ALA A 512 -11.44 -4.15 -59.13
CA ALA A 512 -10.48 -4.87 -58.30
C ALA A 512 -9.06 -4.60 -58.77
N SER A 513 -8.25 -4.07 -57.85
CA SER A 513 -6.82 -3.86 -58.02
C SER A 513 -6.03 -4.84 -57.14
N GLY A 514 -5.04 -5.51 -57.69
CA GLY A 514 -4.28 -6.57 -57.00
C GLY A 514 -4.19 -7.83 -57.84
N PRO A 515 -3.76 -9.03 -57.29
CA PRO A 515 -3.31 -9.19 -55.90
C PRO A 515 -1.92 -8.63 -55.63
N TRP A 516 -1.77 -7.95 -54.51
CA TRP A 516 -0.42 -7.71 -53.95
C TRP A 516 -0.10 -8.81 -52.96
N ARG A 517 0.93 -9.59 -53.29
CA ARG A 517 1.34 -10.73 -52.44
C ARG A 517 2.43 -10.28 -51.50
N ILE A 518 2.17 -10.45 -50.22
CA ILE A 518 3.13 -10.15 -49.17
C ILE A 518 3.29 -11.35 -48.27
N SER A 519 4.51 -11.60 -47.83
CA SER A 519 4.83 -12.69 -46.91
C SER A 519 5.99 -12.28 -46.01
N GLY A 520 6.12 -12.93 -44.86
CA GLY A 520 7.22 -12.67 -43.96
C GLY A 520 7.35 -13.74 -42.89
N ASP A 521 8.35 -13.56 -42.04
CA ASP A 521 8.69 -14.43 -40.91
C ASP A 521 8.86 -15.91 -41.32
N TRP A 522 9.33 -16.16 -42.57
CA TRP A 522 9.47 -17.49 -43.16
C TRP A 522 10.44 -18.39 -42.40
N TRP A 523 11.24 -17.81 -41.50
CA TRP A 523 12.18 -18.53 -40.62
C TRP A 523 11.54 -18.93 -39.27
N ARG A 524 10.28 -18.61 -39.04
CA ARG A 524 9.51 -18.94 -37.84
C ARG A 524 8.43 -19.98 -38.15
N GLU A 525 7.92 -20.63 -37.10
CA GLU A 525 6.78 -21.55 -37.20
C GLU A 525 5.49 -20.83 -37.59
N ASP A 526 5.34 -19.54 -37.28
CA ASP A 526 4.21 -18.68 -37.56
C ASP A 526 4.38 -17.84 -38.85
N ALA A 527 5.11 -18.38 -39.82
CA ALA A 527 5.25 -17.75 -41.14
C ALA A 527 3.90 -17.35 -41.71
N TRP A 528 3.84 -16.18 -42.32
CA TRP A 528 2.60 -15.65 -42.83
C TRP A 528 2.68 -15.26 -44.30
N GLN A 529 1.53 -15.38 -44.98
CA GLN A 529 1.38 -15.00 -46.38
C GLN A 529 -0.01 -14.42 -46.58
N GLN A 530 -0.09 -13.24 -47.26
CA GLN A 530 -1.34 -12.57 -47.57
C GLN A 530 -1.38 -12.15 -49.03
N GLU A 531 -2.58 -12.22 -49.63
CA GLU A 531 -2.88 -11.64 -50.95
C GLU A 531 -3.86 -10.49 -50.74
N GLU A 532 -3.44 -9.27 -50.96
CA GLU A 532 -4.20 -8.05 -50.71
C GLU A 532 -4.81 -7.50 -51.98
N TRP A 533 -6.02 -6.95 -51.87
CA TRP A 533 -6.80 -6.38 -52.94
C TRP A 533 -7.45 -5.10 -52.49
N ASP A 534 -7.45 -4.07 -53.35
CA ASP A 534 -8.31 -2.91 -53.22
C ASP A 534 -9.55 -3.09 -54.08
N LEU A 535 -10.70 -3.15 -53.43
CA LEU A 535 -11.98 -3.46 -54.04
C LEU A 535 -12.92 -2.26 -53.95
N GLU A 536 -13.37 -1.77 -55.08
CA GLU A 536 -14.53 -0.89 -55.14
C GLU A 536 -15.80 -1.74 -55.11
N ILE A 537 -16.61 -1.56 -54.07
CA ILE A 537 -17.77 -2.39 -53.81
C ILE A 537 -19.05 -1.58 -53.92
N ALA A 538 -19.97 -2.04 -54.75
CA ALA A 538 -21.34 -1.56 -54.79
C ALA A 538 -22.24 -2.50 -54.04
N PHE A 539 -22.88 -2.03 -52.95
CA PHE A 539 -23.78 -2.81 -52.14
C PHE A 539 -25.20 -2.84 -52.74
N GLU A 540 -25.77 -4.00 -52.92
CA GLU A 540 -27.13 -4.20 -53.40
C GLU A 540 -28.12 -4.09 -52.23
N GLY A 541 -29.01 -3.05 -52.26
CA GLY A 541 -30.23 -3.01 -51.45
C GLY A 541 -30.13 -2.31 -50.10
N GLY A 542 -30.68 -1.13 -49.98
CA GLY A 542 -31.21 -0.61 -48.73
C GLY A 542 -32.49 -1.37 -48.35
N GLY A 543 -32.47 -2.11 -47.25
CA GLY A 543 -33.65 -2.57 -46.56
C GLY A 543 -34.21 -3.93 -46.97
N ALA A 544 -33.58 -5.01 -46.59
CA ALA A 544 -34.24 -6.27 -46.31
C ALA A 544 -33.46 -7.01 -45.21
N SER A 545 -34.09 -7.23 -44.06
CA SER A 545 -33.65 -8.13 -43.04
C SER A 545 -33.61 -9.57 -43.63
N VAL A 546 -32.43 -10.07 -43.88
CA VAL A 546 -32.24 -11.49 -44.20
C VAL A 546 -32.16 -12.26 -42.89
N PRO A 547 -32.95 -13.35 -42.69
CA PRO A 547 -32.88 -14.15 -41.49
C PRO A 547 -31.48 -14.79 -41.37
N VAL A 548 -30.84 -14.58 -40.22
CA VAL A 548 -29.59 -15.24 -39.90
C VAL A 548 -29.88 -16.61 -39.36
N ASP A 549 -30.03 -17.58 -40.23
CA ASP A 549 -29.96 -19.02 -39.92
C ASP A 549 -28.83 -19.62 -40.77
N VAL A 550 -27.60 -19.42 -40.34
CA VAL A 550 -26.47 -20.21 -40.80
C VAL A 550 -25.62 -20.53 -39.59
N PRO A 551 -25.49 -21.81 -39.22
CA PRO A 551 -24.63 -22.19 -38.09
C PRO A 551 -23.20 -21.85 -38.42
N VAL A 552 -22.63 -20.93 -37.65
CA VAL A 552 -21.21 -20.61 -37.67
C VAL A 552 -20.47 -21.72 -36.95
N ASN A 553 -20.26 -22.86 -37.60
CA ASN A 553 -19.28 -23.84 -37.21
C ASN A 553 -17.98 -23.55 -37.93
N VAL A 554 -17.22 -22.60 -37.44
CA VAL A 554 -15.82 -22.47 -37.77
C VAL A 554 -15.04 -22.83 -36.50
N PRO A 555 -14.22 -23.88 -36.50
CA PRO A 555 -13.36 -24.17 -35.39
C PRO A 555 -12.30 -23.06 -35.34
N VAL A 556 -12.51 -22.07 -34.47
CA VAL A 556 -11.50 -21.08 -34.15
C VAL A 556 -10.55 -21.72 -33.15
N ASN A 557 -9.54 -22.39 -33.64
CA ASN A 557 -8.40 -22.80 -32.84
C ASN A 557 -7.46 -21.60 -32.78
N VAL A 558 -7.74 -20.69 -31.85
CA VAL A 558 -6.80 -19.61 -31.47
C VAL A 558 -6.24 -19.98 -30.11
N PRO A 559 -4.93 -20.25 -29.98
CA PRO A 559 -4.33 -20.44 -28.67
C PRO A 559 -4.29 -19.08 -27.94
N GLY A 560 -5.03 -18.96 -26.86
CA GLY A 560 -5.00 -17.82 -25.96
C GLY A 560 -6.34 -17.09 -25.82
N ASN A 561 -7.09 -17.46 -24.80
CA ASN A 561 -8.22 -16.78 -24.11
C ASN A 561 -8.69 -15.45 -24.73
N MET A 562 -9.69 -15.53 -25.63
CA MET A 562 -10.57 -14.41 -25.92
C MET A 562 -11.97 -14.77 -25.42
N HIS A 563 -12.34 -14.27 -24.25
CA HIS A 563 -13.73 -14.24 -23.83
C HIS A 563 -14.54 -13.36 -24.79
N ALA A 564 -15.64 -13.92 -25.24
CA ALA A 564 -16.59 -13.26 -26.12
C ALA A 564 -17.06 -11.92 -25.52
N ILE A 565 -16.77 -10.84 -26.22
CA ILE A 565 -17.42 -9.55 -25.99
C ILE A 565 -18.86 -9.68 -26.43
N GLY A 566 -19.81 -9.40 -25.55
CA GLY A 566 -21.25 -9.38 -25.83
C GLY A 566 -21.58 -8.42 -27.00
N PRO A 567 -22.78 -8.52 -27.55
CA PRO A 567 -23.15 -7.79 -28.77
C PRO A 567 -23.03 -6.29 -28.55
N VAL A 568 -22.18 -5.65 -29.36
CA VAL A 568 -22.12 -4.19 -29.49
C VAL A 568 -23.45 -3.75 -30.11
N PRO A 569 -24.17 -2.75 -29.55
CA PRO A 569 -25.45 -2.30 -30.09
C PRO A 569 -25.30 -1.81 -31.54
N ASP A 570 -26.24 -2.21 -32.38
CA ASP A 570 -26.34 -1.94 -33.80
C ASP A 570 -26.21 -0.45 -34.12
N ALA A 571 -25.03 -0.01 -34.53
CA ALA A 571 -24.91 1.19 -35.33
C ALA A 571 -25.33 0.82 -36.75
N LYS A 572 -26.48 1.29 -37.19
CA LYS A 572 -26.94 1.23 -38.59
C LYS A 572 -25.90 1.88 -39.50
N VAL A 573 -25.01 1.07 -40.05
CA VAL A 573 -24.06 1.51 -41.06
C VAL A 573 -24.83 1.58 -42.38
N CYS A 574 -25.18 2.79 -42.86
CA CYS A 574 -25.64 2.99 -44.21
C CYS A 574 -24.55 2.51 -45.18
N ALA A 575 -24.83 1.42 -45.88
CA ALA A 575 -23.93 0.90 -46.90
C ALA A 575 -23.88 1.86 -48.10
N ARG A 576 -22.79 2.64 -48.21
CA ARG A 576 -22.45 3.43 -49.41
C ARG A 576 -21.45 2.64 -50.24
N ALA A 577 -21.52 2.74 -51.58
CA ALA A 577 -20.44 2.30 -52.44
C ALA A 577 -19.11 2.91 -51.92
N GLY A 578 -18.07 2.08 -51.77
CA GLY A 578 -16.81 2.53 -51.21
C GLY A 578 -15.64 1.66 -51.61
N LEU A 579 -14.43 2.17 -51.40
CA LEU A 579 -13.20 1.48 -51.67
C LEU A 579 -12.74 0.78 -50.38
N TYR A 580 -12.48 -0.53 -50.45
CA TYR A 580 -12.13 -1.38 -49.31
C TYR A 580 -10.81 -2.12 -49.55
N CYS A 581 -9.96 -2.18 -48.56
CA CYS A 581 -8.80 -3.06 -48.54
C CYS A 581 -9.24 -4.44 -48.01
N VAL A 582 -9.13 -5.44 -48.85
CA VAL A 582 -9.53 -6.83 -48.56
C VAL A 582 -8.34 -7.76 -48.80
N TYR A 583 -8.17 -8.76 -47.97
CA TYR A 583 -7.05 -9.70 -48.16
C TYR A 583 -7.45 -11.13 -47.86
N TYR A 584 -6.75 -12.05 -48.55
CA TYR A 584 -6.80 -13.47 -48.29
C TYR A 584 -5.58 -13.84 -47.42
N ASP A 585 -5.83 -14.50 -46.29
CA ASP A 585 -4.80 -14.99 -45.39
C ASP A 585 -4.53 -16.46 -45.70
N GLY A 586 -3.32 -16.75 -46.20
CA GLY A 586 -2.96 -18.09 -46.61
C GLY A 586 -2.80 -19.09 -45.46
N ALA A 587 -2.50 -18.60 -44.24
CA ALA A 587 -2.35 -19.46 -43.07
C ALA A 587 -3.71 -20.00 -42.56
N CYS A 588 -4.73 -19.17 -42.49
CA CYS A 588 -6.08 -19.58 -42.07
C CYS A 588 -7.02 -19.86 -43.25
N ARG A 589 -6.57 -19.69 -44.48
CA ARG A 589 -7.33 -19.89 -45.73
C ARG A 589 -8.65 -19.14 -45.76
N SER A 590 -8.64 -17.90 -45.28
CA SER A 590 -9.86 -17.10 -45.11
C SER A 590 -9.67 -15.68 -45.62
N TRP A 591 -10.78 -15.05 -46.04
CA TRP A 591 -10.82 -13.68 -46.47
C TRP A 591 -11.19 -12.74 -45.32
N PHE A 592 -10.59 -11.54 -45.34
CA PHE A 592 -10.84 -10.50 -44.34
C PHE A 592 -10.90 -9.12 -45.01
N VAL A 593 -11.76 -8.26 -44.46
CA VAL A 593 -11.73 -6.82 -44.76
C VAL A 593 -10.82 -6.16 -43.74
N ARG A 594 -9.73 -5.53 -44.21
CA ARG A 594 -8.77 -4.80 -43.39
C ARG A 594 -9.28 -3.44 -43.02
N GLY A 595 -9.88 -2.71 -43.99
CA GLY A 595 -10.33 -1.35 -43.78
C GLY A 595 -11.07 -0.79 -44.96
N THR A 596 -11.44 0.49 -44.83
CA THR A 596 -12.06 1.29 -45.90
C THR A 596 -11.22 2.54 -46.16
N TYR A 597 -11.16 2.95 -47.41
CA TYR A 597 -10.51 4.19 -47.79
C TYR A 597 -11.52 5.35 -47.71
N ASP A 598 -11.07 6.46 -47.13
CA ASP A 598 -11.89 7.70 -47.01
C ASP A 598 -11.82 8.54 -48.27
#